data_0c6a456181fe3daeded45989306918c1
#
_entry.id   0c6a456181fe3daeded45989306918c1
#
_cell.length_a   1.000
_cell.length_b   1.000
_cell.length_c   1.000
_cell.angle_alpha   90.00
_cell.angle_beta   90.00
_cell.angle_gamma   90.00
#
_symmetry.space_group_name_H-M   'P 1'
#
loop_
_entity.id
_entity.type
_entity.pdbx_description
1 polymer ?
#
loop_
_entity_poly.entity_id
_entity_poly.type
_entity_poly.pdbx_seq_one_letter_code
_entity_poly.pdbx_strand_id
1 'polypeptide(L)'
;GRSSLAPDSKEEVGFLPENPYFYKFLTGAETVSFYGRLCGLSGKSLKAKVRELLELVGLADAADRRLGGYSKGMLQRIGMAQALVQSPRLLVLDEPTAGVDPLGSRDIRNIIENLKGRGMTVFLCSHLLEQVQEVCDRVGVIFKGLLIAEGSVNELTRDSDKQEILLEHASPELMERLKEMVKEDGRAVWLEDGHPRNSLESVFLKSLLEWKEKHPNPES
;
A
#
# COMPACT_ATOMS: atom_id res chain seq x y z
N GLY A 1 0.90 24.77 8.01
CA GLY A 1 1.87 23.72 7.81
C GLY A 1 3.29 24.18 8.13
N ARG A 2 4.12 23.30 8.68
CA ARG A 2 5.55 23.55 8.85
C ARG A 2 6.27 23.37 7.51
N SER A 3 7.38 24.08 7.28
CA SER A 3 8.20 23.88 6.08
C SER A 3 8.76 22.43 6.07
N SER A 4 8.68 21.75 4.93
CA SER A 4 9.26 20.42 4.73
C SER A 4 10.79 20.40 4.85
N LEU A 5 11.43 21.56 4.79
CA LEU A 5 12.87 21.74 4.94
C LEU A 5 13.31 21.89 6.41
N ALA A 6 12.38 22.10 7.34
CA ALA A 6 12.72 22.23 8.76
C ALA A 6 13.20 20.87 9.32
N PRO A 7 14.30 20.82 10.10
CA PRO A 7 14.79 19.57 10.70
C PRO A 7 13.72 18.84 11.50
N ASP A 8 12.94 19.56 12.30
CA ASP A 8 11.86 18.99 13.16
C ASP A 8 10.75 18.33 12.35
N SER A 9 10.53 18.69 11.07
CA SER A 9 9.52 18.04 10.23
C SER A 9 9.93 16.64 9.78
N LYS A 10 11.24 16.36 9.76
CA LYS A 10 11.79 15.05 9.38
C LYS A 10 11.63 14.01 10.49
N GLU A 11 11.54 14.44 11.75
CA GLU A 11 11.33 13.54 12.88
C GLU A 11 9.93 12.91 12.85
N GLU A 12 8.96 13.57 12.22
CA GLU A 12 7.59 13.07 12.07
C GLU A 12 7.40 12.16 10.85
N VAL A 13 8.46 11.90 10.05
CA VAL A 13 8.38 11.11 8.81
C VAL A 13 9.29 9.90 8.90
N GLY A 14 8.71 8.71 8.74
CA GLY A 14 9.45 7.47 8.48
C GLY A 14 9.54 7.22 6.97
N PHE A 15 10.66 6.71 6.49
CA PHE A 15 10.86 6.41 5.08
C PHE A 15 11.47 5.02 4.88
N LEU A 16 10.85 4.25 4.00
CA LEU A 16 11.36 2.98 3.49
C LEU A 16 11.63 3.12 2.00
N PRO A 17 12.89 3.09 1.53
CA PRO A 17 13.21 3.05 0.11
C PRO A 17 12.94 1.67 -0.48
N GLU A 18 12.80 1.59 -1.81
CA GLU A 18 12.59 0.33 -2.56
C GLU A 18 13.64 -0.74 -2.21
N ASN A 19 14.91 -0.35 -2.11
CA ASN A 19 16.02 -1.23 -1.80
C ASN A 19 16.74 -0.75 -0.52
N PRO A 20 16.23 -1.12 0.68
CA PRO A 20 16.87 -0.71 1.93
C PRO A 20 18.23 -1.38 2.08
N TYR A 21 19.25 -0.59 2.43
CA TYR A 21 20.59 -1.07 2.61
C TYR A 21 20.94 -1.25 4.08
N PHE A 22 21.30 -2.47 4.48
CA PHE A 22 21.63 -2.81 5.86
C PHE A 22 22.99 -3.50 5.98
N TYR A 23 23.59 -3.41 7.14
CA TYR A 23 24.80 -4.17 7.50
C TYR A 23 24.42 -5.64 7.69
N LYS A 24 24.78 -6.51 6.73
CA LYS A 24 24.40 -7.92 6.68
C LYS A 24 24.88 -8.75 7.85
N PHE A 25 25.92 -8.29 8.57
CA PHE A 25 26.48 -8.95 9.74
C PHE A 25 25.71 -8.67 11.05
N LEU A 26 24.88 -7.62 11.08
CA LEU A 26 23.99 -7.33 12.20
C LEU A 26 22.77 -8.26 12.21
N THR A 27 22.26 -8.54 13.41
CA THR A 27 20.97 -9.20 13.59
C THR A 27 19.81 -8.22 13.41
N GLY A 28 18.56 -8.74 13.33
CA GLY A 28 17.37 -7.89 13.30
C GLY A 28 17.27 -6.97 14.51
N ALA A 29 17.48 -7.52 15.72
CA ALA A 29 17.44 -6.75 16.96
C ALA A 29 18.56 -5.71 17.05
N GLU A 30 19.79 -6.06 16.64
CA GLU A 30 20.91 -5.11 16.60
C GLU A 30 20.65 -3.98 15.62
N THR A 31 20.05 -4.27 14.45
CA THR A 31 19.72 -3.27 13.44
C THR A 31 18.70 -2.26 13.97
N VAL A 32 17.58 -2.71 14.52
CA VAL A 32 16.59 -1.78 15.09
C VAL A 32 17.16 -1.03 16.28
N SER A 33 18.00 -1.70 17.13
CA SER A 33 18.70 -1.02 18.23
C SER A 33 19.66 0.06 17.75
N PHE A 34 20.39 -0.18 16.65
CA PHE A 34 21.31 0.79 16.07
C PHE A 34 20.57 2.07 15.67
N TYR A 35 19.48 1.95 14.91
CA TYR A 35 18.67 3.10 14.51
C TYR A 35 17.97 3.75 15.72
N GLY A 36 17.51 2.97 16.69
CA GLY A 36 16.93 3.50 17.92
C GLY A 36 17.91 4.39 18.71
N ARG A 37 19.18 4.00 18.76
CA ARG A 37 20.24 4.81 19.39
C ARG A 37 20.52 6.10 18.62
N LEU A 38 20.53 6.05 17.29
CA LEU A 38 20.66 7.26 16.46
C LEU A 38 19.51 8.24 16.70
N CYS A 39 18.33 7.74 17.03
CA CYS A 39 17.16 8.53 17.42
C CYS A 39 17.13 8.91 18.90
N GLY A 40 18.21 8.70 19.65
CA GLY A 40 18.33 9.09 21.06
C GLY A 40 17.72 8.11 22.07
N LEU A 41 17.19 6.95 21.63
CA LEU A 41 16.68 5.94 22.55
C LEU A 41 17.82 5.19 23.26
N SER A 42 17.63 4.84 24.52
CA SER A 42 18.63 4.13 25.32
C SER A 42 17.99 3.26 26.41
N GLY A 43 18.79 2.38 27.01
CA GLY A 43 18.39 1.62 28.19
C GLY A 43 17.10 0.79 28.00
N LYS A 44 16.18 0.91 28.94
CA LYS A 44 14.92 0.15 28.95
C LYS A 44 13.97 0.55 27.83
N SER A 45 13.92 1.85 27.48
CA SER A 45 13.05 2.37 26.40
C SER A 45 13.47 1.82 25.05
N LEU A 46 14.78 1.76 24.74
CA LEU A 46 15.31 1.16 23.53
C LEU A 46 14.92 -0.33 23.45
N LYS A 47 15.15 -1.10 24.51
CA LYS A 47 14.82 -2.54 24.52
C LYS A 47 13.33 -2.79 24.29
N ALA A 48 12.47 -1.99 24.93
CA ALA A 48 11.02 -2.08 24.76
C ALA A 48 10.60 -1.77 23.30
N LYS A 49 11.16 -0.70 22.73
CA LYS A 49 10.88 -0.27 21.35
C LYS A 49 11.34 -1.30 20.32
N VAL A 50 12.53 -1.87 20.49
CA VAL A 50 13.05 -2.95 19.61
C VAL A 50 12.10 -4.14 19.60
N ARG A 51 11.67 -4.61 20.77
CA ARG A 51 10.73 -5.74 20.88
C ARG A 51 9.40 -5.41 20.23
N GLU A 52 8.80 -4.26 20.56
CA GLU A 52 7.53 -3.78 19.99
C GLU A 52 7.58 -3.78 18.45
N LEU A 53 8.65 -3.23 17.87
CA LEU A 53 8.77 -3.11 16.42
C LEU A 53 9.00 -4.46 15.75
N LEU A 54 9.81 -5.34 16.33
CA LEU A 54 10.01 -6.68 15.77
C LEU A 54 8.73 -7.53 15.82
N GLU A 55 7.95 -7.42 16.89
CA GLU A 55 6.62 -8.02 17.01
C GLU A 55 5.67 -7.46 15.94
N LEU A 56 5.61 -6.12 15.80
CA LEU A 56 4.76 -5.43 14.84
C LEU A 56 5.02 -5.88 13.39
N VAL A 57 6.29 -6.06 13.02
CA VAL A 57 6.66 -6.47 11.66
C VAL A 57 6.78 -7.99 11.49
N GLY A 58 6.39 -8.78 12.49
CA GLY A 58 6.39 -10.24 12.44
C GLY A 58 7.79 -10.85 12.30
N LEU A 59 8.79 -10.27 12.96
CA LEU A 59 10.18 -10.72 12.94
C LEU A 59 10.73 -11.05 14.33
N ALA A 60 9.86 -11.21 15.34
CA ALA A 60 10.28 -11.55 16.71
C ALA A 60 11.10 -12.85 16.77
N ASP A 61 10.67 -13.91 16.09
CA ASP A 61 11.35 -15.21 16.04
C ASP A 61 12.66 -15.19 15.25
N ALA A 62 12.86 -14.17 14.41
CA ALA A 62 14.07 -13.98 13.61
C ALA A 62 14.97 -12.86 14.17
N ALA A 63 14.65 -12.31 15.33
CA ALA A 63 15.32 -11.15 15.92
C ALA A 63 16.84 -11.31 16.04
N ASP A 64 17.32 -12.50 16.40
CA ASP A 64 18.74 -12.81 16.61
C ASP A 64 19.44 -13.38 15.36
N ARG A 65 18.69 -13.55 14.25
CA ARG A 65 19.26 -13.99 12.97
C ARG A 65 19.90 -12.81 12.25
N ARG A 66 21.09 -13.02 11.65
CA ARG A 66 21.77 -11.99 10.86
C ARG A 66 21.00 -11.63 9.60
N LEU A 67 21.00 -10.34 9.24
CA LEU A 67 20.29 -9.83 8.05
C LEU A 67 20.79 -10.44 6.73
N GLY A 68 22.04 -10.90 6.68
CA GLY A 68 22.54 -11.62 5.51
C GLY A 68 21.80 -12.93 5.19
N GLY A 69 21.04 -13.47 6.14
CA GLY A 69 20.17 -14.62 5.94
C GLY A 69 18.68 -14.29 5.81
N TYR A 70 18.30 -13.01 5.78
CA TYR A 70 16.90 -12.60 5.59
C TYR A 70 16.49 -12.71 4.12
N SER A 71 15.22 -13.09 3.88
CA SER A 71 14.59 -12.97 2.57
C SER A 71 14.35 -11.50 2.21
N LYS A 72 14.04 -11.19 0.95
CA LYS A 72 13.70 -9.82 0.52
C LYS A 72 12.52 -9.26 1.33
N GLY A 73 11.46 -10.03 1.52
CA GLY A 73 10.32 -9.64 2.33
C GLY A 73 10.68 -9.39 3.80
N MET A 74 11.60 -10.18 4.39
CA MET A 74 12.11 -9.91 5.74
C MET A 74 12.94 -8.62 5.77
N LEU A 75 13.74 -8.31 4.74
CA LEU A 75 14.50 -7.05 4.65
C LEU A 75 13.58 -5.85 4.50
N GLN A 76 12.49 -5.94 3.76
CA GLN A 76 11.48 -4.89 3.70
C GLN A 76 10.81 -4.68 5.06
N ARG A 77 10.42 -5.75 5.74
CA ARG A 77 9.79 -5.67 7.07
C ARG A 77 10.71 -5.07 8.13
N ILE A 78 12.01 -5.42 8.16
CA ILE A 78 12.96 -4.79 9.08
C ILE A 78 13.19 -3.30 8.72
N GLY A 79 13.11 -2.94 7.42
CA GLY A 79 13.13 -1.55 6.96
C GLY A 79 11.92 -0.75 7.46
N MET A 80 10.74 -1.35 7.46
CA MET A 80 9.56 -0.73 8.10
C MET A 80 9.78 -0.53 9.60
N ALA A 81 10.34 -1.52 10.31
CA ALA A 81 10.67 -1.37 11.73
C ALA A 81 11.66 -0.21 11.95
N GLN A 82 12.68 -0.08 11.12
CA GLN A 82 13.62 1.05 11.16
C GLN A 82 12.90 2.39 10.94
N ALA A 83 12.04 2.49 9.92
CA ALA A 83 11.30 3.71 9.62
C ALA A 83 10.34 4.14 10.74
N LEU A 84 9.89 3.18 11.57
CA LEU A 84 8.97 3.38 12.68
C LEU A 84 9.64 3.68 14.04
N VAL A 85 10.98 3.68 14.10
CA VAL A 85 11.74 3.83 15.37
C VAL A 85 11.36 5.12 16.11
N GLN A 86 11.21 6.23 15.40
CA GLN A 86 10.84 7.55 15.97
C GLN A 86 9.34 7.72 16.21
N SER A 87 8.53 6.67 15.98
CA SER A 87 7.06 6.79 16.05
C SER A 87 6.52 7.93 15.16
N PRO A 88 6.85 7.94 13.87
CA PRO A 88 6.47 9.02 12.96
C PRO A 88 4.95 9.11 12.80
N ARG A 89 4.46 10.27 12.36
CA ARG A 89 3.04 10.49 12.01
C ARG A 89 2.75 10.12 10.56
N LEU A 90 3.77 10.19 9.70
CA LEU A 90 3.71 9.83 8.29
C LEU A 90 4.75 8.75 7.99
N LEU A 91 4.31 7.65 7.41
CA LEU A 91 5.20 6.62 6.88
C LEU A 91 5.16 6.67 5.35
N VAL A 92 6.31 6.87 4.72
CA VAL A 92 6.47 6.86 3.26
C VAL A 92 7.13 5.54 2.86
N LEU A 93 6.49 4.81 1.97
CA LEU A 93 6.93 3.50 1.47
C LEU A 93 7.13 3.57 -0.04
N ASP A 94 8.34 3.27 -0.49
CA ASP A 94 8.68 3.24 -1.91
C ASP A 94 8.81 1.78 -2.35
N GLU A 95 7.87 1.30 -3.17
CA GLU A 95 7.79 -0.05 -3.72
C GLU A 95 7.99 -1.17 -2.66
N PRO A 96 7.27 -1.15 -1.51
CA PRO A 96 7.57 -2.03 -0.37
C PRO A 96 7.41 -3.53 -0.66
N THR A 97 6.68 -3.89 -1.72
CA THR A 97 6.40 -5.28 -2.11
C THR A 97 7.10 -5.71 -3.41
N ALA A 98 7.86 -4.82 -4.05
CA ALA A 98 8.53 -5.12 -5.31
C ALA A 98 9.53 -6.29 -5.19
N GLY A 99 9.29 -7.35 -5.97
CA GLY A 99 10.11 -8.56 -5.98
C GLY A 99 10.09 -9.37 -4.67
N VAL A 100 9.09 -9.16 -3.85
CA VAL A 100 8.76 -9.99 -2.67
C VAL A 100 7.80 -11.10 -3.12
N ASP A 101 7.94 -12.28 -2.54
CA ASP A 101 7.04 -13.40 -2.81
C ASP A 101 5.60 -13.10 -2.31
N PRO A 102 4.57 -13.81 -2.80
CA PRO A 102 3.17 -13.51 -2.46
C PRO A 102 2.87 -13.54 -0.96
N LEU A 103 3.51 -14.44 -0.21
CA LEU A 103 3.29 -14.54 1.24
C LEU A 103 3.90 -13.33 1.96
N GLY A 104 5.15 -12.98 1.64
CA GLY A 104 5.82 -11.80 2.18
C GLY A 104 5.10 -10.49 1.80
N SER A 105 4.55 -10.40 0.58
CA SER A 105 3.73 -9.24 0.15
C SER A 105 2.46 -9.11 0.98
N ARG A 106 1.79 -10.23 1.27
CA ARG A 106 0.62 -10.26 2.17
C ARG A 106 0.98 -9.80 3.58
N ASP A 107 2.12 -10.27 4.13
CA ASP A 107 2.59 -9.83 5.45
C ASP A 107 2.80 -8.31 5.50
N ILE A 108 3.43 -7.74 4.45
CA ILE A 108 3.66 -6.29 4.36
C ILE A 108 2.32 -5.53 4.30
N ARG A 109 1.34 -6.00 3.51
CA ARG A 109 0.00 -5.40 3.46
C ARG A 109 -0.68 -5.42 4.83
N ASN A 110 -0.62 -6.55 5.54
CA ASN A 110 -1.20 -6.67 6.88
C ASN A 110 -0.56 -5.68 7.88
N ILE A 111 0.75 -5.43 7.76
CA ILE A 111 1.44 -4.41 8.58
C ILE A 111 0.91 -3.03 8.24
N ILE A 112 0.76 -2.68 6.96
CA ILE A 112 0.23 -1.37 6.52
C ILE A 112 -1.19 -1.18 7.07
N GLU A 113 -2.07 -2.16 6.93
CA GLU A 113 -3.44 -2.11 7.46
C GLU A 113 -3.47 -1.94 8.99
N ASN A 114 -2.60 -2.64 9.71
CA ASN A 114 -2.47 -2.49 11.16
C ASN A 114 -2.04 -1.07 11.55
N LEU A 115 -1.08 -0.49 10.82
CA LEU A 115 -0.61 0.89 11.05
C LEU A 115 -1.71 1.91 10.76
N LYS A 116 -2.48 1.75 9.67
CA LYS A 116 -3.66 2.56 9.36
C LYS A 116 -4.69 2.49 10.48
N GLY A 117 -4.99 1.27 10.95
CA GLY A 117 -5.93 1.05 12.06
C GLY A 117 -5.51 1.73 13.37
N ARG A 118 -4.22 2.01 13.55
CA ARG A 118 -3.68 2.80 14.67
C ARG A 118 -3.66 4.31 14.41
N GLY A 119 -4.21 4.77 13.29
CA GLY A 119 -4.30 6.19 12.93
C GLY A 119 -3.05 6.77 12.29
N MET A 120 -2.11 5.93 11.81
CA MET A 120 -0.94 6.38 11.09
C MET A 120 -1.30 6.75 9.65
N THR A 121 -0.76 7.87 9.17
CA THR A 121 -0.84 8.20 7.74
C THR A 121 0.24 7.45 6.99
N VAL A 122 -0.14 6.67 5.96
CA VAL A 122 0.80 5.94 5.10
C VAL A 122 0.72 6.51 3.68
N PHE A 123 1.86 6.87 3.12
CA PHE A 123 2.02 7.25 1.72
C PHE A 123 2.78 6.15 1.01
N LEU A 124 2.15 5.52 0.02
CA LEU A 124 2.67 4.36 -0.70
C LEU A 124 2.91 4.73 -2.17
N CYS A 125 4.14 4.50 -2.66
CA CYS A 125 4.43 4.49 -4.10
C CYS A 125 4.52 3.04 -4.56
N SER A 126 3.75 2.66 -5.58
CA SER A 126 3.85 1.33 -6.20
C SER A 126 3.34 1.35 -7.63
N HIS A 127 3.89 0.47 -8.45
CA HIS A 127 3.41 0.16 -9.80
C HIS A 127 2.49 -1.09 -9.80
N LEU A 128 2.32 -1.77 -8.66
CA LEU A 128 1.47 -2.95 -8.51
C LEU A 128 0.05 -2.53 -8.14
N LEU A 129 -0.73 -2.17 -9.15
CA LEU A 129 -2.04 -1.52 -9.01
C LEU A 129 -3.06 -2.33 -8.20
N GLU A 130 -3.06 -3.65 -8.31
CA GLU A 130 -3.93 -4.52 -7.52
C GLU A 130 -3.65 -4.36 -6.02
N GLN A 131 -2.38 -4.33 -5.62
CA GLN A 131 -2.00 -4.17 -4.22
C GLN A 131 -2.32 -2.77 -3.69
N VAL A 132 -2.15 -1.73 -4.53
CA VAL A 132 -2.56 -0.36 -4.20
C VAL A 132 -4.08 -0.31 -3.95
N GLN A 133 -4.86 -0.98 -4.80
CA GLN A 133 -6.31 -1.04 -4.68
C GLN A 133 -6.77 -1.72 -3.38
N GLU A 134 -6.01 -2.71 -2.89
CA GLU A 134 -6.33 -3.42 -1.65
C GLU A 134 -6.07 -2.60 -0.38
N VAL A 135 -4.98 -1.79 -0.34
CA VAL A 135 -4.52 -1.14 0.90
C VAL A 135 -4.74 0.37 0.95
N CYS A 136 -4.94 1.04 -0.19
CA CYS A 136 -5.06 2.50 -0.24
C CYS A 136 -6.51 2.97 -0.18
N ASP A 137 -6.75 4.06 0.55
CA ASP A 137 -8.06 4.73 0.58
C ASP A 137 -8.21 5.71 -0.59
N ARG A 138 -7.10 6.38 -0.94
CA ARG A 138 -6.99 7.34 -2.04
C ARG A 138 -5.76 7.04 -2.88
N VAL A 139 -5.82 7.36 -4.17
CA VAL A 139 -4.72 7.22 -5.11
C VAL A 139 -4.55 8.47 -5.95
N GLY A 140 -3.30 8.73 -6.34
CA GLY A 140 -2.93 9.70 -7.35
C GLY A 140 -2.18 8.98 -8.47
N VAL A 141 -2.59 9.19 -9.71
CA VAL A 141 -1.92 8.64 -10.89
C VAL A 141 -0.98 9.69 -11.47
N ILE A 142 0.31 9.36 -11.49
CA ILE A 142 1.36 10.25 -12.00
C ILE A 142 1.87 9.72 -13.33
N PHE A 143 1.92 10.59 -14.34
CA PHE A 143 2.52 10.29 -15.64
C PHE A 143 3.40 11.45 -16.11
N LYS A 144 4.64 11.17 -16.49
CA LYS A 144 5.65 12.17 -16.89
C LYS A 144 5.78 13.34 -15.89
N GLY A 145 5.71 13.06 -14.59
CA GLY A 145 5.80 14.08 -13.52
C GLY A 145 4.54 14.90 -13.28
N LEU A 146 3.44 14.62 -14.00
CA LEU A 146 2.16 15.28 -13.84
C LEU A 146 1.15 14.36 -13.16
N LEU A 147 0.37 14.92 -12.23
CA LEU A 147 -0.77 14.23 -11.63
C LEU A 147 -1.93 14.26 -12.64
N ILE A 148 -2.28 13.10 -13.21
CA ILE A 148 -3.29 12.97 -14.27
C ILE A 148 -4.66 12.50 -13.75
N ALA A 149 -4.70 11.85 -12.59
CA ALA A 149 -5.93 11.50 -11.89
C ALA A 149 -5.69 11.44 -10.37
N GLU A 150 -6.67 11.82 -9.56
CA GLU A 150 -6.65 11.72 -8.10
C GLU A 150 -8.07 11.49 -7.59
N GLY A 151 -8.21 10.61 -6.59
CA GLY A 151 -9.50 10.35 -5.95
C GLY A 151 -9.42 9.22 -4.94
N SER A 152 -10.54 8.88 -4.31
CA SER A 152 -10.64 7.62 -3.57
C SER A 152 -10.60 6.44 -4.55
N VAL A 153 -10.12 5.29 -4.08
CA VAL A 153 -10.12 4.05 -4.89
C VAL A 153 -11.53 3.77 -5.41
N ASN A 154 -12.53 3.89 -4.54
CA ASN A 154 -13.93 3.66 -4.91
C ASN A 154 -14.46 4.65 -5.97
N GLU A 155 -14.10 5.93 -5.89
CA GLU A 155 -14.50 6.93 -6.91
C GLU A 155 -13.86 6.65 -8.26
N LEU A 156 -12.56 6.34 -8.28
CA LEU A 156 -11.80 6.12 -9.50
C LEU A 156 -12.14 4.78 -10.17
N THR A 157 -12.45 3.75 -9.39
CA THR A 157 -12.83 2.42 -9.91
C THR A 157 -14.32 2.29 -10.21
N ARG A 158 -15.13 3.28 -9.80
CA ARG A 158 -16.57 3.27 -10.07
C ARG A 158 -16.83 3.49 -11.56
N ASP A 159 -17.46 2.51 -12.18
CA ASP A 159 -18.01 2.67 -13.52
C ASP A 159 -19.44 3.22 -13.40
N SER A 160 -19.65 4.49 -13.79
CA SER A 160 -20.95 5.16 -13.68
C SER A 160 -22.05 4.52 -14.53
N ASP A 161 -21.65 3.78 -15.56
CA ASP A 161 -22.56 3.16 -16.51
C ASP A 161 -22.94 1.72 -16.11
N LYS A 162 -22.32 1.20 -15.04
CA LYS A 162 -22.61 -0.14 -14.51
C LYS A 162 -23.14 -0.07 -13.09
N GLN A 163 -24.10 -0.93 -12.80
CA GLN A 163 -24.65 -1.14 -11.48
C GLN A 163 -24.36 -2.58 -11.05
N GLU A 164 -23.86 -2.74 -9.83
CA GLU A 164 -23.60 -4.03 -9.21
C GLU A 164 -24.64 -4.29 -8.13
N ILE A 165 -25.25 -5.47 -8.17
CA ILE A 165 -26.19 -5.93 -7.13
C ILE A 165 -25.52 -7.11 -6.44
N LEU A 166 -25.23 -6.96 -5.15
CA LEU A 166 -24.69 -8.01 -4.31
C LEU A 166 -25.85 -8.74 -3.61
N LEU A 167 -25.94 -10.03 -3.80
CA LEU A 167 -26.95 -10.89 -3.18
C LEU A 167 -26.25 -12.00 -2.41
N GLU A 168 -26.55 -12.15 -1.13
CA GLU A 168 -26.12 -13.31 -0.34
C GLU A 168 -27.22 -14.37 -0.35
N HIS A 169 -26.84 -15.63 -0.54
CA HIS A 169 -27.75 -16.78 -0.52
C HIS A 169 -28.91 -16.71 -1.53
N ALA A 170 -28.68 -16.06 -2.69
CA ALA A 170 -29.70 -15.98 -3.73
C ALA A 170 -30.01 -17.37 -4.30
N SER A 171 -31.31 -17.71 -4.41
CA SER A 171 -31.72 -18.93 -5.05
C SER A 171 -31.57 -18.86 -6.57
N PRO A 172 -31.39 -20.04 -7.29
CA PRO A 172 -31.35 -20.04 -8.74
C PRO A 172 -32.55 -19.39 -9.39
N GLU A 173 -33.77 -19.62 -8.79
CA GLU A 173 -35.02 -19.05 -9.30
C GLU A 173 -35.03 -17.52 -9.19
N LEU A 174 -34.46 -16.95 -8.11
CA LEU A 174 -34.34 -15.51 -7.97
C LEU A 174 -33.39 -14.94 -9.03
N MET A 175 -32.26 -15.60 -9.29
CA MET A 175 -31.30 -15.17 -10.31
C MET A 175 -31.91 -15.17 -11.71
N GLU A 176 -32.68 -16.21 -12.09
CA GLU A 176 -33.39 -16.25 -13.38
C GLU A 176 -34.43 -15.12 -13.50
N ARG A 177 -35.23 -14.89 -12.48
CA ARG A 177 -36.20 -13.80 -12.47
C ARG A 177 -35.54 -12.42 -12.62
N LEU A 178 -34.39 -12.20 -11.97
CA LEU A 178 -33.64 -10.93 -12.12
C LEU A 178 -33.13 -10.74 -13.56
N LYS A 179 -32.64 -11.81 -14.20
CA LYS A 179 -32.22 -11.78 -15.60
C LYS A 179 -33.39 -11.47 -16.55
N GLU A 180 -34.56 -12.07 -16.31
CA GLU A 180 -35.76 -11.76 -17.07
C GLU A 180 -36.21 -10.29 -16.91
N MET A 181 -36.22 -9.76 -15.67
CA MET A 181 -36.56 -8.36 -15.42
C MET A 181 -35.61 -7.39 -16.11
N VAL A 182 -34.28 -7.66 -16.11
CA VAL A 182 -33.29 -6.86 -16.83
C VAL A 182 -33.54 -6.89 -18.34
N LYS A 183 -33.92 -8.05 -18.88
CA LYS A 183 -34.23 -8.22 -20.29
C LYS A 183 -35.51 -7.48 -20.69
N GLU A 184 -36.52 -7.45 -19.81
CA GLU A 184 -37.79 -6.73 -20.02
C GLU A 184 -37.63 -5.21 -19.98
N ASP A 185 -36.66 -4.68 -19.16
CA ASP A 185 -36.36 -3.24 -19.10
C ASP A 185 -35.91 -2.67 -20.46
N GLY A 186 -35.27 -3.47 -21.30
CA GLY A 186 -34.88 -3.14 -22.67
C GLY A 186 -33.78 -2.08 -22.80
N ARG A 187 -33.33 -1.47 -21.70
CA ARG A 187 -32.21 -0.53 -21.62
C ARG A 187 -30.99 -1.14 -20.91
N ALA A 188 -31.27 -1.93 -19.87
CA ALA A 188 -30.23 -2.61 -19.13
C ALA A 188 -29.79 -3.90 -19.85
N VAL A 189 -28.54 -4.27 -19.71
CA VAL A 189 -27.99 -5.52 -20.22
C VAL A 189 -27.36 -6.27 -19.06
N TRP A 190 -27.74 -7.54 -18.87
CA TRP A 190 -27.05 -8.44 -17.96
C TRP A 190 -25.67 -8.78 -18.50
N LEU A 191 -24.59 -8.37 -17.79
CA LEU A 191 -23.24 -8.55 -18.28
C LEU A 191 -22.64 -9.87 -17.81
N GLU A 192 -22.59 -10.09 -16.49
CA GLU A 192 -21.96 -11.26 -15.88
C GLU A 192 -22.59 -11.59 -14.52
N ASP A 193 -22.50 -12.87 -14.12
CA ASP A 193 -22.72 -13.29 -12.74
C ASP A 193 -21.38 -13.15 -11.99
N GLY A 194 -21.05 -11.94 -11.48
CA GLY A 194 -19.77 -11.66 -10.82
C GLY A 194 -19.51 -10.18 -10.59
N HIS A 195 -18.34 -9.82 -10.11
CA HIS A 195 -18.02 -8.48 -9.63
C HIS A 195 -17.45 -7.56 -10.72
N PRO A 196 -18.23 -6.66 -11.36
CA PRO A 196 -17.69 -5.68 -12.27
C PRO A 196 -17.15 -4.47 -11.50
N ARG A 197 -15.94 -4.54 -10.99
CA ARG A 197 -15.18 -3.35 -10.59
C ARG A 197 -14.15 -3.06 -11.67
N ASN A 198 -14.09 -1.82 -12.14
CA ASN A 198 -12.95 -1.39 -12.93
C ASN A 198 -11.70 -1.53 -12.05
N SER A 199 -10.70 -2.26 -12.54
CA SER A 199 -9.42 -2.32 -11.86
C SER A 199 -8.74 -0.94 -11.92
N LEU A 200 -7.86 -0.62 -10.96
CA LEU A 200 -7.02 0.59 -11.05
C LEU A 200 -6.18 0.60 -12.33
N GLU A 201 -5.86 -0.56 -12.90
CA GLU A 201 -5.20 -0.68 -14.20
C GLU A 201 -6.06 -0.08 -15.31
N SER A 202 -7.36 -0.39 -15.35
CA SER A 202 -8.31 0.20 -16.32
C SER A 202 -8.42 1.71 -16.13
N VAL A 203 -8.44 2.19 -14.89
CA VAL A 203 -8.44 3.63 -14.57
C VAL A 203 -7.15 4.29 -15.05
N PHE A 204 -6.00 3.67 -14.78
CA PHE A 204 -4.70 4.15 -15.24
C PHE A 204 -4.66 4.28 -16.77
N LEU A 205 -5.05 3.21 -17.48
CA LEU A 205 -5.07 3.20 -18.96
C LEU A 205 -6.01 4.27 -19.53
N LYS A 206 -7.22 4.41 -18.96
CA LYS A 206 -8.18 5.44 -19.37
C LYS A 206 -7.62 6.84 -19.16
N SER A 207 -7.10 7.13 -17.97
CA SER A 207 -6.49 8.43 -17.66
C SER A 207 -5.30 8.75 -18.55
N LEU A 208 -4.50 7.73 -18.88
CA LEU A 208 -3.37 7.86 -19.80
C LEU A 208 -3.83 8.19 -21.24
N LEU A 209 -4.88 7.54 -21.74
CA LEU A 209 -5.44 7.80 -23.05
C LEU A 209 -6.01 9.23 -23.15
N GLU A 210 -6.83 9.63 -22.16
CA GLU A 210 -7.38 10.98 -22.08
C GLU A 210 -6.29 12.06 -22.01
N TRP A 211 -5.19 11.76 -21.26
CA TRP A 211 -4.05 12.67 -21.19
C TRP A 211 -3.34 12.80 -22.55
N LYS A 212 -3.10 11.68 -23.26
CA LYS A 212 -2.48 11.69 -24.60
C LYS A 212 -3.32 12.43 -25.64
N GLU A 213 -4.64 12.31 -25.61
CA GLU A 213 -5.55 13.03 -26.49
C GLU A 213 -5.47 14.56 -26.28
N LYS A 214 -5.33 15.00 -25.02
CA LYS A 214 -5.16 16.41 -24.66
C LYS A 214 -3.77 16.98 -24.97
N HIS A 215 -2.76 16.09 -25.13
CA HIS A 215 -1.36 16.45 -25.35
C HIS A 215 -0.79 15.67 -26.54
N PRO A 216 -1.18 15.96 -27.79
CA PRO A 216 -0.83 15.16 -28.97
C PRO A 216 0.66 15.19 -29.36
N ASN A 217 1.48 16.08 -28.76
CA ASN A 217 2.93 16.15 -28.97
C ASN A 217 3.70 16.13 -27.65
N PRO A 218 3.99 14.94 -27.07
CA PRO A 218 4.66 14.83 -25.77
C PRO A 218 6.20 14.93 -25.81
N GLU A 219 6.80 15.27 -26.95
CA GLU A 219 8.27 15.34 -27.16
C GLU A 219 8.85 16.77 -27.28
N SER A 220 8.10 17.79 -26.90
CA SER A 220 8.61 19.17 -26.85
C SER A 220 8.85 19.63 -25.41
#